data_ec7022f36d47a4c372958679391514a3
#
_entry.id   ec7022f36d47a4c372958679391514a3
#
_cell.length_a   1.000
_cell.length_b   1.000
_cell.length_c   1.000
_cell.angle_alpha   90.00
_cell.angle_beta   90.00
_cell.angle_gamma   90.00
#
_symmetry.space_group_name_H-M   'P 1'
#
loop_
_entity.id
_entity.type
_entity.pdbx_description
1 polymer ?
#
loop_
_entity_poly.entity_id
_entity_poly.type
_entity_poly.pdbx_seq_one_letter_code
_entity_poly.pdbx_strand_id
1 'polypeptide(L)'
;MATAMLGLGKVLGIPKPLCAKALLSGAMAVRRHTAAVEKQGKALLATLKPEDKILVLITRNYGVSDPILNMGIPELLLERGYKVITLSHLPGHALDISDEYDNLYYPFGQHILSGAKLIAHHPNLYAVYLTNHGCGPDTMLSHLFKQEMGDKPYL
;
A
#
# COMPACT_ATOMS: atom_id res chain seq x y z
N MET A 1 13.34 -6.44 -14.96
CA MET A 1 13.28 -7.54 -13.97
C MET A 1 13.74 -8.89 -14.56
N ALA A 2 13.17 -9.40 -15.64
CA ALA A 2 13.57 -10.70 -16.24
C ALA A 2 15.07 -10.76 -16.58
N THR A 3 15.63 -9.74 -17.23
CA THR A 3 17.04 -9.64 -17.58
C THR A 3 17.96 -9.71 -16.36
N ALA A 4 17.60 -9.03 -15.27
CA ALA A 4 18.36 -9.05 -14.01
C ALA A 4 18.34 -10.44 -13.35
N MET A 5 17.19 -11.13 -13.36
CA MET A 5 17.09 -12.51 -12.84
C MET A 5 17.93 -13.51 -13.64
N LEU A 6 17.94 -13.37 -14.96
CA LEU A 6 18.79 -14.21 -15.82
C LEU A 6 20.28 -13.92 -15.61
N GLY A 7 20.64 -12.65 -15.40
CA GLY A 7 22.01 -12.24 -15.05
C GLY A 7 22.45 -12.83 -13.72
N LEU A 8 21.62 -12.73 -12.67
CA LEU A 8 21.89 -13.33 -11.37
C LEU A 8 22.01 -14.84 -11.45
N GLY A 9 21.10 -15.50 -12.20
CA GLY A 9 21.17 -16.93 -12.42
C GLY A 9 22.48 -17.37 -13.06
N LYS A 10 23.01 -16.61 -14.02
CA LYS A 10 24.31 -16.88 -14.62
C LYS A 10 25.45 -16.82 -13.57
N VAL A 11 25.43 -15.83 -12.69
CA VAL A 11 26.44 -15.68 -11.63
C VAL A 11 26.38 -16.83 -10.62
N LEU A 12 25.16 -17.29 -10.31
CA LEU A 12 24.90 -18.38 -9.37
C LEU A 12 24.97 -19.80 -9.99
N GLY A 13 25.27 -19.91 -11.29
CA GLY A 13 25.31 -21.21 -11.98
C GLY A 13 23.93 -21.85 -12.17
N ILE A 14 22.83 -21.07 -12.09
CA ILE A 14 21.45 -21.57 -12.18
C ILE A 14 21.02 -21.59 -13.66
N PRO A 15 20.46 -22.69 -14.17
CA PRO A 15 19.96 -22.77 -15.54
C PRO A 15 18.86 -21.76 -15.85
N LYS A 16 18.89 -21.14 -17.03
CA LYS A 16 17.89 -20.13 -17.45
C LYS A 16 16.44 -20.58 -17.28
N PRO A 17 16.02 -21.83 -17.61
CA PRO A 17 14.64 -22.26 -17.40
C PRO A 17 14.22 -22.23 -15.93
N LEU A 18 15.13 -22.55 -15.01
CA LEU A 18 14.86 -22.51 -13.58
C LEU A 18 14.69 -21.08 -13.07
N CYS A 19 15.53 -20.14 -13.56
CA CYS A 19 15.38 -18.70 -13.26
C CYS A 19 14.04 -18.16 -13.78
N ALA A 20 13.62 -18.54 -14.99
CA ALA A 20 12.33 -18.16 -15.55
C ALA A 20 11.15 -18.71 -14.72
N LYS A 21 11.23 -19.99 -14.34
CA LYS A 21 10.22 -20.62 -13.47
C LYS A 21 10.13 -19.91 -12.12
N ALA A 22 11.25 -19.60 -11.48
CA ALA A 22 11.30 -18.87 -10.20
C ALA A 22 10.66 -17.49 -10.31
N LEU A 23 10.99 -16.73 -11.37
CA LEU A 23 10.42 -15.42 -11.63
C LEU A 23 8.89 -15.49 -11.81
N LEU A 24 8.42 -16.43 -12.62
CA LEU A 24 6.99 -16.61 -12.86
C LEU A 24 6.25 -17.03 -11.58
N SER A 25 6.81 -17.98 -10.83
CA SER A 25 6.23 -18.42 -9.56
C SER A 25 6.15 -17.28 -8.54
N GLY A 26 7.21 -16.46 -8.43
CA GLY A 26 7.22 -15.30 -7.56
C GLY A 26 6.18 -14.25 -7.97
N ALA A 27 6.10 -13.93 -9.25
CA ALA A 27 5.09 -12.99 -9.77
C ALA A 27 3.65 -13.48 -9.51
N MET A 28 3.39 -14.77 -9.71
CA MET A 28 2.08 -15.37 -9.41
C MET A 28 1.77 -15.35 -7.91
N ALA A 29 2.76 -15.60 -7.05
CA ALA A 29 2.58 -15.55 -5.60
C ALA A 29 2.20 -14.14 -5.13
N VAL A 30 2.90 -13.11 -5.62
CA VAL A 30 2.57 -11.71 -5.32
C VAL A 30 1.15 -11.37 -5.76
N ARG A 31 0.79 -11.70 -7.01
CA ARG A 31 -0.58 -11.45 -7.51
C ARG A 31 -1.66 -12.12 -6.67
N ARG A 32 -1.45 -13.39 -6.29
CA ARG A 32 -2.40 -14.12 -5.43
C ARG A 32 -2.53 -13.47 -4.06
N HIS A 33 -1.41 -13.06 -3.47
CA HIS A 33 -1.41 -12.38 -2.17
C HIS A 33 -2.16 -11.05 -2.25
N THR A 34 -1.83 -10.19 -3.20
CA THR A 34 -2.52 -8.89 -3.40
C THR A 34 -4.03 -9.10 -3.58
N ALA A 35 -4.44 -10.01 -4.47
CA ALA A 35 -5.85 -10.28 -4.70
C ALA A 35 -6.57 -10.83 -3.45
N ALA A 36 -5.89 -11.64 -2.63
CA ALA A 36 -6.46 -12.16 -1.39
C ALA A 36 -6.67 -11.04 -0.36
N VAL A 37 -5.69 -10.15 -0.19
CA VAL A 37 -5.76 -9.01 0.74
C VAL A 37 -6.85 -8.02 0.29
N GLU A 38 -6.89 -7.66 -0.99
CA GLU A 38 -7.96 -6.79 -1.52
C GLU A 38 -9.35 -7.42 -1.39
N LYS A 39 -9.47 -8.74 -1.56
CA LYS A 39 -10.73 -9.46 -1.34
C LYS A 39 -11.20 -9.34 0.13
N GLN A 40 -10.27 -9.46 1.08
CA GLN A 40 -10.58 -9.27 2.51
C GLN A 40 -11.04 -7.84 2.77
N GLY A 41 -10.36 -6.85 2.22
CA GLY A 41 -10.74 -5.45 2.30
C GLY A 41 -12.15 -5.20 1.75
N LYS A 42 -12.44 -5.68 0.55
CA LYS A 42 -13.79 -5.57 -0.06
C LYS A 42 -14.87 -6.22 0.80
N ALA A 43 -14.60 -7.40 1.35
CA ALA A 43 -15.54 -8.09 2.23
C ALA A 43 -15.83 -7.28 3.50
N LEU A 44 -14.79 -6.70 4.11
CA LEU A 44 -14.95 -5.83 5.27
C LEU A 44 -15.76 -4.57 4.94
N LEU A 45 -15.39 -3.87 3.86
CA LEU A 45 -16.07 -2.65 3.44
C LEU A 45 -17.56 -2.87 3.15
N ALA A 46 -17.93 -4.04 2.61
CA ALA A 46 -19.32 -4.40 2.34
C ALA A 46 -20.17 -4.61 3.62
N THR A 47 -19.54 -4.77 4.78
CA THR A 47 -20.23 -4.96 6.08
C THR A 47 -20.36 -3.67 6.87
N LEU A 48 -19.84 -2.55 6.38
CA LEU A 48 -19.84 -1.29 7.10
C LEU A 48 -21.21 -0.66 7.19
N LYS A 49 -21.51 -0.15 8.35
CA LYS A 49 -22.66 0.71 8.61
C LYS A 49 -22.27 2.19 8.42
N PRO A 50 -23.22 3.09 8.21
CA PRO A 50 -22.94 4.52 8.04
C PRO A 50 -22.15 5.15 9.21
N GLU A 51 -22.36 4.65 10.42
CA GLU A 51 -21.68 5.12 11.65
C GLU A 51 -20.29 4.54 11.87
N ASP A 52 -19.91 3.49 11.13
CA ASP A 52 -18.61 2.85 11.28
C ASP A 52 -17.49 3.80 10.82
N LYS A 53 -16.37 3.77 11.55
CA LYS A 53 -15.14 4.47 11.16
C LYS A 53 -13.99 3.46 11.11
N ILE A 54 -13.27 3.44 9.99
CA ILE A 54 -12.13 2.58 9.78
C ILE A 54 -10.89 3.43 9.57
N LEU A 55 -9.85 3.13 10.31
CA LEU A 55 -8.53 3.72 10.13
C LEU A 55 -7.75 2.91 9.10
N VAL A 56 -7.28 3.59 8.08
CA VAL A 56 -6.46 3.00 7.03
C VAL A 56 -5.01 3.41 7.25
N LEU A 57 -4.17 2.46 7.60
CA LEU A 57 -2.73 2.69 7.73
C LEU A 57 -2.13 2.87 6.35
N ILE A 58 -1.59 4.03 6.10
CA ILE A 58 -0.89 4.39 4.88
C ILE A 58 0.58 4.53 5.19
N THR A 59 1.36 3.62 4.65
CA THR A 59 2.81 3.61 4.70
C THR A 59 3.32 2.63 3.66
N ARG A 60 4.63 2.49 3.56
CA ARG A 60 5.23 1.43 2.74
C ARG A 60 4.97 0.06 3.35
N ASN A 61 4.88 -0.97 2.52
CA ASN A 61 4.52 -2.33 2.97
C ASN A 61 5.37 -2.83 4.15
N TYR A 62 6.67 -2.54 4.16
CA TYR A 62 7.54 -2.91 5.28
C TYR A 62 7.20 -2.17 6.58
N GLY A 63 6.74 -0.92 6.49
CA GLY A 63 6.30 -0.14 7.65
C GLY A 63 5.03 -0.69 8.31
N VAL A 64 4.19 -1.40 7.55
CA VAL A 64 3.00 -2.06 8.13
C VAL A 64 3.37 -3.32 8.90
N SER A 65 4.29 -4.12 8.34
CA SER A 65 4.60 -5.47 8.84
C SER A 65 5.70 -5.52 9.90
N ASP A 66 6.50 -4.48 10.03
CA ASP A 66 7.60 -4.42 10.98
C ASP A 66 7.21 -3.62 12.22
N PRO A 67 7.11 -4.26 13.43
CA PRO A 67 6.65 -3.60 14.64
C PRO A 67 7.63 -2.53 15.18
N ILE A 68 8.89 -2.58 14.77
CA ILE A 68 9.87 -1.55 15.13
C ILE A 68 9.65 -0.30 14.28
N LEU A 69 9.46 -0.48 12.97
CA LEU A 69 9.26 0.63 12.04
C LEU A 69 7.91 1.32 12.22
N ASN A 70 6.88 0.60 12.62
CA ASN A 70 5.55 1.16 12.89
C ASN A 70 5.33 1.57 14.36
N MET A 71 6.32 1.35 15.22
CA MET A 71 6.31 1.69 16.65
C MET A 71 5.08 1.12 17.41
N GLY A 72 4.53 -0.02 16.97
CA GLY A 72 3.35 -0.63 17.55
C GLY A 72 2.05 0.17 17.37
N ILE A 73 2.03 1.14 16.44
CA ILE A 73 0.84 1.97 16.21
C ILE A 73 -0.38 1.14 15.77
N PRO A 74 -0.27 0.14 14.88
CA PRO A 74 -1.42 -0.70 14.53
C PRO A 74 -2.05 -1.38 15.74
N GLU A 75 -1.24 -2.00 16.58
CA GLU A 75 -1.65 -2.69 17.80
C GLU A 75 -2.30 -1.72 18.78
N LEU A 76 -1.69 -0.57 18.98
CA LEU A 76 -2.21 0.49 19.86
C LEU A 76 -3.61 0.97 19.43
N LEU A 77 -3.84 1.12 18.13
CA LEU A 77 -5.15 1.51 17.60
C LEU A 77 -6.19 0.41 17.79
N LEU A 78 -5.82 -0.86 17.58
CA LEU A 78 -6.69 -2.01 17.82
C LEU A 78 -7.06 -2.15 19.31
N GLU A 79 -6.09 -1.98 20.21
CA GLU A 79 -6.32 -2.00 21.67
C GLU A 79 -7.29 -0.91 22.15
N ARG A 80 -7.32 0.23 21.45
CA ARG A 80 -8.29 1.30 21.68
C ARG A 80 -9.66 1.07 21.05
N GLY A 81 -9.86 -0.09 20.42
CA GLY A 81 -11.14 -0.49 19.84
C GLY A 81 -11.42 0.06 18.45
N TYR A 82 -10.41 0.66 17.79
CA TYR A 82 -10.56 1.09 16.39
C TYR A 82 -10.50 -0.10 15.44
N LYS A 83 -11.29 -0.03 14.38
CA LYS A 83 -11.14 -0.93 13.23
C LYS A 83 -10.01 -0.41 12.35
N VAL A 84 -9.02 -1.24 12.09
CA VAL A 84 -7.80 -0.84 11.35
C VAL A 84 -7.60 -1.77 10.16
N ILE A 85 -7.32 -1.20 9.01
CA ILE A 85 -6.87 -1.90 7.81
C ILE A 85 -5.61 -1.23 7.25
N THR A 86 -4.95 -1.87 6.32
CA THR A 86 -3.81 -1.29 5.63
C THR A 86 -4.21 -0.82 4.23
N LEU A 87 -3.40 0.04 3.63
CA LEU A 87 -3.58 0.51 2.26
C LEU A 87 -3.74 -0.66 1.26
N SER A 88 -3.06 -1.78 1.49
CA SER A 88 -3.13 -2.97 0.63
C SER A 88 -4.50 -3.65 0.60
N HIS A 89 -5.40 -3.36 1.54
CA HIS A 89 -6.78 -3.84 1.52
C HIS A 89 -7.70 -3.03 0.59
N LEU A 90 -7.24 -1.86 0.16
CA LEU A 90 -7.97 -1.03 -0.80
C LEU A 90 -7.54 -1.38 -2.23
N PRO A 91 -8.43 -1.21 -3.23
CA PRO A 91 -8.10 -1.47 -4.62
C PRO A 91 -7.25 -0.35 -5.26
N GLY A 92 -6.29 0.18 -4.51
CA GLY A 92 -5.44 1.30 -4.93
C GLY A 92 -4.59 1.01 -6.15
N HIS A 93 -4.23 -0.25 -6.38
CA HIS A 93 -3.50 -0.65 -7.58
C HIS A 93 -4.34 -0.61 -8.87
N ALA A 94 -5.66 -0.57 -8.76
CA ALA A 94 -6.57 -0.50 -9.90
C ALA A 94 -6.88 0.95 -10.33
N LEU A 95 -6.53 1.94 -9.50
CA LEU A 95 -6.74 3.35 -9.81
C LEU A 95 -5.49 3.90 -10.50
N ASP A 96 -5.61 4.22 -11.77
CA ASP A 96 -4.57 4.91 -12.52
C ASP A 96 -4.63 6.41 -12.20
N ILE A 97 -3.52 6.96 -11.75
CA ILE A 97 -3.34 8.37 -11.43
C ILE A 97 -2.27 9.03 -12.31
N SER A 98 -1.82 8.33 -13.37
CA SER A 98 -0.73 8.80 -14.23
C SER A 98 -1.06 10.10 -14.97
N ASP A 99 -2.32 10.33 -15.31
CA ASP A 99 -2.76 11.57 -15.98
C ASP A 99 -2.68 12.80 -15.06
N GLU A 100 -2.75 12.60 -13.73
CA GLU A 100 -2.67 13.70 -12.75
C GLU A 100 -1.24 13.87 -12.21
N TYR A 101 -0.48 12.79 -12.20
CA TYR A 101 0.89 12.72 -11.65
C TYR A 101 1.85 12.08 -12.64
N ASP A 102 1.96 12.65 -13.83
CA ASP A 102 2.76 12.18 -14.97
C ASP A 102 4.26 12.01 -14.66
N ASN A 103 4.77 12.76 -13.68
CA ASN A 103 6.17 12.70 -13.22
C ASN A 103 6.38 11.84 -11.96
N LEU A 104 5.34 11.19 -11.46
CA LEU A 104 5.46 10.32 -10.29
C LEU A 104 5.78 8.88 -10.69
N TYR A 105 7.04 8.58 -10.93
CA TYR A 105 7.51 7.23 -11.32
C TYR A 105 7.68 6.27 -10.15
N TYR A 106 7.50 6.73 -8.92
CA TYR A 106 7.71 5.95 -7.71
C TYR A 106 6.47 5.12 -7.39
N PRO A 107 6.49 3.75 -7.54
CA PRO A 107 5.28 2.93 -7.42
C PRO A 107 4.60 3.01 -6.05
N PHE A 108 5.38 3.13 -4.95
CA PHE A 108 4.80 3.32 -3.62
C PHE A 108 4.11 4.68 -3.49
N GLY A 109 4.65 5.72 -4.11
CA GLY A 109 4.03 7.03 -4.16
C GLY A 109 2.70 7.00 -4.90
N GLN A 110 2.67 6.36 -6.06
CA GLN A 110 1.43 6.17 -6.82
C GLN A 110 0.38 5.44 -5.98
N HIS A 111 0.77 4.35 -5.29
CA HIS A 111 -0.14 3.59 -4.44
C HIS A 111 -0.65 4.40 -3.24
N ILE A 112 0.20 5.21 -2.61
CA ILE A 112 -0.17 6.10 -1.49
C ILE A 112 -1.18 7.14 -1.96
N LEU A 113 -0.94 7.83 -3.08
CA LEU A 113 -1.86 8.85 -3.60
C LEU A 113 -3.17 8.26 -4.13
N SER A 114 -3.12 7.12 -4.80
CA SER A 114 -4.34 6.37 -5.17
C SER A 114 -5.18 6.01 -3.94
N GLY A 115 -4.52 5.58 -2.87
CA GLY A 115 -5.17 5.29 -1.60
C GLY A 115 -5.77 6.53 -0.94
N ALA A 116 -5.05 7.65 -0.92
CA ALA A 116 -5.56 8.93 -0.43
C ALA A 116 -6.85 9.33 -1.15
N LYS A 117 -6.86 9.24 -2.48
CA LYS A 117 -8.01 9.53 -3.31
C LYS A 117 -9.22 8.65 -2.99
N LEU A 118 -9.01 7.34 -2.84
CA LEU A 118 -10.07 6.41 -2.43
C LEU A 118 -10.63 6.75 -1.04
N ILE A 119 -9.74 7.05 -0.08
CA ILE A 119 -10.15 7.39 1.29
C ILE A 119 -10.88 8.73 1.32
N ALA A 120 -10.40 9.74 0.61
CA ALA A 120 -11.04 11.06 0.56
C ALA A 120 -12.51 10.99 0.14
N HIS A 121 -12.85 10.10 -0.80
CA HIS A 121 -14.20 9.94 -1.31
C HIS A 121 -15.05 8.92 -0.54
N HIS A 122 -14.49 8.16 0.40
CA HIS A 122 -15.25 7.12 1.12
C HIS A 122 -15.68 7.62 2.51
N PRO A 123 -16.97 7.63 2.86
CA PRO A 123 -17.48 8.25 4.09
C PRO A 123 -16.91 7.63 5.37
N ASN A 124 -16.64 6.33 5.36
CA ASN A 124 -16.24 5.57 6.54
C ASN A 124 -14.72 5.41 6.73
N LEU A 125 -13.89 5.80 5.74
CA LEU A 125 -12.45 5.60 5.79
C LEU A 125 -11.72 6.87 6.24
N TYR A 126 -10.75 6.71 7.12
CA TYR A 126 -9.88 7.79 7.61
C TYR A 126 -8.43 7.33 7.55
N ALA A 127 -7.56 8.18 7.05
CA ALA A 127 -6.15 7.84 6.89
C ALA A 127 -5.36 8.03 8.18
N VAL A 128 -4.44 7.10 8.44
CA VAL A 128 -3.32 7.26 9.38
C VAL A 128 -2.05 7.13 8.55
N TYR A 129 -1.41 8.26 8.26
CA TYR A 129 -0.26 8.32 7.37
C TYR A 129 1.04 8.25 8.17
N LEU A 130 1.66 7.07 8.18
CA LEU A 130 2.93 6.84 8.86
C LEU A 130 4.09 7.13 7.90
N THR A 131 4.87 8.14 8.24
CA THR A 131 6.04 8.57 7.47
C THR A 131 7.33 8.40 8.28
N ASN A 132 8.47 8.39 7.60
CA ASN A 132 9.78 8.40 8.25
C ASN A 132 10.37 9.81 8.24
N HIS A 133 10.81 10.28 9.40
CA HIS A 133 11.50 11.57 9.51
C HIS A 133 12.76 11.59 8.63
N GLY A 134 12.94 12.64 7.85
CA GLY A 134 14.07 12.80 6.93
C GLY A 134 14.00 11.97 5.65
N CYS A 135 12.90 11.28 5.38
CA CYS A 135 12.69 10.58 4.12
C CYS A 135 12.27 11.58 3.01
N GLY A 136 13.14 11.79 2.02
CA GLY A 136 12.84 12.70 0.91
C GLY A 136 11.56 12.38 0.14
N PRO A 137 11.36 11.13 -0.34
CA PRO A 137 10.11 10.72 -0.98
C PRO A 137 8.87 10.95 -0.12
N ASP A 138 8.91 10.62 1.18
CA ASP A 138 7.76 10.82 2.07
C ASP A 138 7.46 12.31 2.28
N THR A 139 8.50 13.15 2.36
CA THR A 139 8.34 14.61 2.47
C THR A 139 7.64 15.19 1.23
N MET A 140 8.02 14.75 0.03
CA MET A 140 7.35 15.15 -1.21
C MET A 140 5.90 14.65 -1.25
N LEU A 141 5.68 13.39 -0.92
CA LEU A 141 4.36 12.77 -0.95
C LEU A 141 3.40 13.36 0.07
N SER A 142 3.87 13.81 1.23
CA SER A 142 3.02 14.38 2.28
C SER A 142 2.24 15.60 1.81
N HIS A 143 2.85 16.44 0.97
CA HIS A 143 2.18 17.59 0.38
C HIS A 143 1.09 17.17 -0.60
N LEU A 144 1.41 16.26 -1.52
CA LEU A 144 0.44 15.73 -2.50
C LEU A 144 -0.68 14.95 -1.80
N PHE A 145 -0.33 14.16 -0.78
CA PHE A 145 -1.30 13.44 0.05
C PHE A 145 -2.31 14.39 0.70
N LYS A 146 -1.83 15.50 1.27
CA LYS A 146 -2.70 16.53 1.84
C LYS A 146 -3.64 17.14 0.79
N GLN A 147 -3.18 17.37 -0.42
CA GLN A 147 -4.01 17.88 -1.52
C GLN A 147 -5.12 16.87 -1.86
N GLU A 148 -4.80 15.56 -1.98
CA GLU A 148 -5.77 14.52 -2.27
C GLU A 148 -6.81 14.34 -1.16
N MET A 149 -6.40 14.46 0.10
CA MET A 149 -7.32 14.37 1.24
C MET A 149 -8.28 15.55 1.35
N GLY A 150 -7.91 16.74 0.82
CA GLY A 150 -8.73 17.95 0.89
C GLY A 150 -9.08 18.31 2.33
N ASP A 151 -10.37 18.52 2.60
CA ASP A 151 -10.90 18.82 3.92
C ASP A 151 -11.12 17.60 4.81
N LYS A 152 -10.90 16.41 4.29
CA LYS A 152 -11.10 15.17 5.08
C LYS A 152 -10.00 15.03 6.13
N PRO A 153 -10.36 14.86 7.43
CA PRO A 153 -9.38 14.72 8.50
C PRO A 153 -8.59 13.42 8.36
N TYR A 154 -7.30 13.50 8.69
CA TYR A 154 -6.39 12.36 8.78
C TYR A 154 -5.33 12.59 9.86
N LEU A 155 -4.64 11.54 10.27
CA LEU A 155 -3.51 11.56 11.21
C LEU A 155 -2.21 11.32 10.45
#